data_4d41e9b005fa6bac4cfbed342d6c396a
#
_entry.id   4d41e9b005fa6bac4cfbed342d6c396a
#
_cell.length_a   1.000
_cell.length_b   1.000
_cell.length_c   1.000
_cell.angle_alpha   90.00
_cell.angle_beta   90.00
_cell.angle_gamma   90.00
#
_symmetry.space_group_name_H-M   'P 1'
#
loop_
_entity.id
_entity.type
_entity.pdbx_description
1 polymer ?
#
loop_
_entity_poly.entity_id
_entity_poly.type
_entity_poly.pdbx_seq_one_letter_code
_entity_poly.pdbx_strand_id
1 'polypeptide(L)'
;MVAVDIEVQDNPNAEFSITKKPGSSSYYMLNRTTAKVGDLVTATLTDEGVRRMKEMQNKNACLTYSGGLLVVIYPPKFTESGGKWTASFNMPAQNIETNVYFGEKDKVTLKGTDKEVDYDGAPKSVEDGIRATIGGQDLSEQFQGQYEVHYEGVNGTVYSSMTPPTNAGTYSCKIKIPDSNVYYRSDPITVQL
;
A
#
# COMPACT_ATOMS: atom_id res chain seq x y z
N MET A 1 8.88 5.35 38.09
CA MET A 1 8.06 4.93 36.95
C MET A 1 8.81 3.78 36.32
N VAL A 2 8.39 2.53 36.55
CA VAL A 2 9.08 1.32 36.06
C VAL A 2 8.55 1.06 34.67
N ALA A 3 9.42 1.12 33.66
CA ALA A 3 9.11 0.66 32.30
C ALA A 3 8.93 -0.87 32.41
N VAL A 4 7.73 -1.34 32.09
CA VAL A 4 7.49 -2.77 31.92
C VAL A 4 7.87 -3.08 30.47
N ASP A 5 9.06 -3.63 30.28
CA ASP A 5 9.41 -4.28 29.01
C ASP A 5 8.50 -5.50 28.85
N ILE A 6 7.52 -5.38 27.98
CA ILE A 6 6.77 -6.55 27.52
C ILE A 6 7.68 -7.25 26.51
N GLU A 7 8.50 -8.19 27.01
CA GLU A 7 9.12 -9.20 26.14
C GLU A 7 7.97 -10.00 25.51
N VAL A 8 7.67 -9.70 24.25
CA VAL A 8 6.95 -10.63 23.40
C VAL A 8 7.88 -11.82 23.22
N GLN A 9 7.65 -12.88 23.99
CA GLN A 9 8.33 -14.16 23.77
C GLN A 9 8.01 -14.58 22.33
N ASP A 10 9.02 -14.48 21.45
CA ASP A 10 8.99 -15.04 20.12
C ASP A 10 8.83 -16.56 20.23
N ASN A 11 7.59 -17.02 20.27
CA ASN A 11 7.31 -18.44 20.10
C ASN A 11 7.17 -18.74 18.60
N PRO A 12 8.21 -19.28 17.94
CA PRO A 12 8.18 -19.53 16.49
C PRO A 12 7.15 -20.61 16.10
N ASN A 13 6.56 -21.28 17.08
CA ASN A 13 5.49 -22.27 16.88
C ASN A 13 4.09 -21.72 17.19
N ALA A 14 3.97 -20.45 17.58
CA ALA A 14 2.66 -19.85 17.84
C ALA A 14 1.83 -19.84 16.54
N GLU A 15 0.61 -20.35 16.62
CA GLU A 15 -0.39 -20.27 15.55
C GLU A 15 -1.36 -19.13 15.84
N PHE A 16 -1.66 -18.37 14.82
CA PHE A 16 -2.59 -17.26 14.85
C PHE A 16 -3.83 -17.57 14.01
N SER A 17 -4.99 -17.15 14.51
CA SER A 17 -6.26 -17.38 13.83
C SER A 17 -6.46 -16.44 12.64
N ILE A 18 -7.15 -16.96 11.62
CA ILE A 18 -7.54 -16.23 10.42
C ILE A 18 -9.05 -16.35 10.30
N THR A 19 -9.75 -15.25 10.48
CA THR A 19 -11.20 -15.19 10.33
C THR A 19 -11.59 -14.47 9.05
N LYS A 20 -12.81 -14.64 8.60
CA LYS A 20 -13.38 -13.90 7.47
C LYS A 20 -14.41 -12.91 7.99
N LYS A 21 -14.38 -11.68 7.48
CA LYS A 21 -15.41 -10.69 7.78
C LYS A 21 -16.77 -11.20 7.29
N PRO A 22 -17.84 -11.22 8.12
CA PRO A 22 -19.10 -11.83 7.79
C PRO A 22 -19.72 -11.33 6.47
N GLY A 23 -19.64 -10.02 6.18
CA GLY A 23 -20.21 -9.42 4.97
C GLY A 23 -19.53 -9.79 3.66
N SER A 24 -18.34 -10.43 3.70
CA SER A 24 -17.59 -10.84 2.50
C SER A 24 -17.27 -12.33 2.46
N SER A 25 -17.72 -13.08 3.44
CA SER A 25 -17.34 -14.48 3.64
C SER A 25 -17.75 -15.43 2.51
N SER A 26 -18.76 -15.09 1.72
CA SER A 26 -19.23 -15.86 0.56
C SER A 26 -18.37 -15.64 -0.71
N TYR A 27 -17.61 -14.56 -0.77
CA TYR A 27 -16.88 -14.18 -1.98
C TYR A 27 -15.55 -14.91 -2.17
N TYR A 28 -15.01 -15.54 -1.13
CA TYR A 28 -13.72 -16.22 -1.19
C TYR A 28 -13.59 -17.36 -0.20
N MET A 29 -12.65 -18.22 -0.48
CA MET A 29 -12.21 -19.31 0.40
C MET A 29 -10.76 -19.08 0.81
N LEU A 30 -10.43 -19.42 2.05
CA LEU A 30 -9.06 -19.45 2.56
C LEU A 30 -8.55 -20.89 2.52
N ASN A 31 -7.26 -21.08 2.21
CA ASN A 31 -6.61 -22.38 2.25
C ASN A 31 -6.39 -22.90 3.68
N ARG A 32 -6.47 -22.02 4.69
CA ARG A 32 -6.31 -22.33 6.11
C ARG A 32 -7.02 -21.31 7.00
N THR A 33 -7.33 -21.69 8.24
CA THR A 33 -7.96 -20.84 9.25
C THR A 33 -7.04 -20.54 10.44
N THR A 34 -5.85 -21.16 10.47
CA THR A 34 -4.74 -20.87 11.39
C THR A 34 -3.42 -20.94 10.63
N ALA A 35 -2.43 -20.19 11.05
CA ALA A 35 -1.10 -20.20 10.47
C ALA A 35 -0.04 -19.68 11.45
N LYS A 36 1.20 -20.12 11.27
CA LYS A 36 2.38 -19.57 11.96
C LYS A 36 2.84 -18.31 11.24
N VAL A 37 3.63 -17.49 11.94
CA VAL A 37 4.27 -16.31 11.34
C VAL A 37 5.06 -16.70 10.09
N GLY A 38 4.87 -15.95 9.01
CA GLY A 38 5.54 -16.18 7.73
C GLY A 38 4.92 -17.25 6.84
N ASP A 39 3.98 -18.05 7.35
CA ASP A 39 3.26 -19.03 6.52
C ASP A 39 2.47 -18.32 5.41
N LEU A 40 2.50 -18.92 4.21
CA LEU A 40 1.73 -18.40 3.09
C LEU A 40 0.23 -18.71 3.26
N VAL A 41 -0.57 -17.67 3.33
CA VAL A 41 -2.04 -17.73 3.34
C VAL A 41 -2.55 -17.36 1.97
N THR A 42 -3.40 -18.19 1.37
CA THR A 42 -3.97 -17.96 0.05
C THR A 42 -5.49 -17.91 0.12
N ALA A 43 -6.06 -16.86 -0.42
CA ALA A 43 -7.48 -16.73 -0.69
C ALA A 43 -7.76 -17.02 -2.16
N THR A 44 -8.86 -17.71 -2.44
CA THR A 44 -9.36 -17.97 -3.80
C THR A 44 -10.76 -17.40 -3.90
N LEU A 45 -11.05 -16.58 -4.92
CA LEU A 45 -12.42 -16.12 -5.17
C LEU A 45 -13.33 -17.29 -5.49
N THR A 46 -14.54 -17.26 -4.93
CA THR A 46 -15.64 -18.11 -5.35
C THR A 46 -16.22 -17.62 -6.68
N ASP A 47 -17.09 -18.40 -7.32
CA ASP A 47 -17.80 -17.98 -8.53
C ASP A 47 -18.58 -16.68 -8.30
N GLU A 48 -19.18 -16.52 -7.12
CA GLU A 48 -19.87 -15.28 -6.71
C GLU A 48 -18.89 -14.12 -6.60
N GLY A 49 -17.70 -14.34 -6.00
CA GLY A 49 -16.64 -13.34 -5.91
C GLY A 49 -16.12 -12.92 -7.27
N VAL A 50 -15.93 -13.87 -8.19
CA VAL A 50 -15.51 -13.58 -9.58
C VAL A 50 -16.60 -12.79 -10.32
N ARG A 51 -17.87 -13.17 -10.17
CA ARG A 51 -19.01 -12.44 -10.75
C ARG A 51 -19.02 -10.99 -10.23
N ARG A 52 -18.94 -10.80 -8.90
CA ARG A 52 -18.92 -9.48 -8.27
C ARG A 52 -17.76 -8.62 -8.76
N MET A 53 -16.57 -9.18 -8.86
CA MET A 53 -15.41 -8.47 -9.39
C MET A 53 -15.61 -8.01 -10.84
N LYS A 54 -16.18 -8.87 -11.70
CA LYS A 54 -16.43 -8.57 -13.11
C LYS A 54 -17.51 -7.48 -13.31
N GLU A 55 -18.43 -7.31 -12.37
CA GLU A 55 -19.44 -6.24 -12.36
C GLU A 55 -18.83 -4.87 -12.06
N MET A 56 -17.65 -4.80 -11.42
CA MET A 56 -16.96 -3.54 -11.14
C MET A 56 -16.30 -2.96 -12.40
N GLN A 57 -16.34 -1.64 -12.57
CA GLN A 57 -15.74 -0.96 -13.71
C GLN A 57 -14.26 -1.31 -13.88
N ASN A 58 -13.52 -1.42 -12.78
CA ASN A 58 -12.09 -1.72 -12.78
C ASN A 58 -11.77 -3.21 -12.77
N LYS A 59 -12.78 -4.09 -12.69
CA LYS A 59 -12.59 -5.54 -12.57
C LYS A 59 -11.50 -5.89 -11.55
N ASN A 60 -11.52 -5.21 -10.42
CA ASN A 60 -10.48 -5.29 -9.39
C ASN A 60 -11.03 -5.91 -8.11
N ALA A 61 -10.26 -6.83 -7.53
CA ALA A 61 -10.50 -7.37 -6.21
C ALA A 61 -9.18 -7.50 -5.45
N CYS A 62 -9.21 -7.19 -4.17
CA CYS A 62 -8.04 -7.27 -3.29
C CYS A 62 -8.40 -7.99 -2.01
N LEU A 63 -7.45 -8.76 -1.49
CA LEU A 63 -7.56 -9.38 -0.18
C LEU A 63 -7.00 -8.43 0.87
N THR A 64 -7.84 -7.93 1.73
CA THR A 64 -7.44 -7.10 2.86
C THR A 64 -7.38 -7.93 4.13
N TYR A 65 -6.52 -7.57 5.06
CA TYR A 65 -6.51 -8.17 6.37
C TYR A 65 -6.10 -7.14 7.43
N SER A 66 -6.66 -7.27 8.61
CA SER A 66 -6.40 -6.38 9.73
C SER A 66 -6.36 -7.16 11.03
N GLY A 67 -5.66 -6.65 12.03
CA GLY A 67 -5.59 -7.22 13.37
C GLY A 67 -4.85 -6.25 14.28
N GLY A 68 -5.42 -5.96 15.45
CA GLY A 68 -4.84 -4.99 16.38
C GLY A 68 -4.62 -3.62 15.72
N LEU A 69 -3.36 -3.17 15.69
CA LEU A 69 -2.94 -1.91 15.03
C LEU A 69 -2.48 -2.10 13.58
N LEU A 70 -2.54 -3.33 13.02
CA LEU A 70 -2.11 -3.59 11.66
C LEU A 70 -3.12 -3.05 10.65
N VAL A 71 -2.68 -2.14 9.80
CA VAL A 71 -3.42 -1.69 8.60
C VAL A 71 -2.60 -2.04 7.38
N VAL A 72 -3.17 -2.82 6.46
CA VAL A 72 -2.50 -3.18 5.21
C VAL A 72 -2.82 -2.15 4.14
N ILE A 73 -1.85 -1.34 3.79
CA ILE A 73 -1.99 -0.25 2.80
C ILE A 73 -1.90 -0.78 1.37
N TYR A 74 -1.12 -1.84 1.15
CA TYR A 74 -0.95 -2.50 -0.15
C TYR A 74 -1.42 -3.95 -0.09
N PRO A 75 -2.75 -4.21 -0.04
CA PRO A 75 -3.25 -5.57 0.01
C PRO A 75 -3.00 -6.29 -1.31
N PRO A 76 -2.74 -7.61 -1.27
CA PRO A 76 -2.54 -8.38 -2.48
C PRO A 76 -3.78 -8.37 -3.37
N LYS A 77 -3.57 -8.15 -4.68
CA LYS A 77 -4.62 -8.27 -5.69
C LYS A 77 -4.88 -9.72 -6.01
N PHE A 78 -6.14 -10.03 -6.29
CA PHE A 78 -6.47 -11.31 -6.91
C PHE A 78 -5.98 -11.30 -8.37
N THR A 79 -5.21 -12.32 -8.70
CA THR A 79 -4.69 -12.56 -10.06
C THR A 79 -5.19 -13.91 -10.56
N GLU A 80 -5.43 -14.00 -11.86
CA GLU A 80 -5.87 -15.24 -12.49
C GLU A 80 -4.70 -16.12 -12.85
N SER A 81 -4.79 -17.39 -12.47
CA SER A 81 -3.88 -18.46 -12.90
C SER A 81 -4.63 -19.78 -12.95
N GLY A 82 -4.58 -20.46 -14.11
CA GLY A 82 -5.25 -21.75 -14.29
C GLY A 82 -6.76 -21.73 -14.04
N GLY A 83 -7.45 -20.64 -14.39
CA GLY A 83 -8.89 -20.47 -14.21
C GLY A 83 -9.32 -20.11 -12.78
N LYS A 84 -8.37 -19.89 -11.88
CA LYS A 84 -8.64 -19.47 -10.50
C LYS A 84 -8.08 -18.09 -10.22
N TRP A 85 -8.85 -17.28 -9.50
CA TRP A 85 -8.42 -15.97 -9.01
C TRP A 85 -7.94 -16.11 -7.59
N THR A 86 -6.65 -15.85 -7.36
CA THR A 86 -5.99 -16.03 -6.06
C THR A 86 -5.24 -14.78 -5.63
N ALA A 87 -5.17 -14.58 -4.31
CA ALA A 87 -4.35 -13.57 -3.67
C ALA A 87 -3.68 -14.19 -2.43
N SER A 88 -2.42 -13.88 -2.16
CA SER A 88 -1.68 -14.47 -1.06
C SER A 88 -0.92 -13.42 -0.27
N PHE A 89 -0.71 -13.70 1.01
CA PHE A 89 0.13 -12.91 1.91
C PHE A 89 0.83 -13.82 2.92
N ASN A 90 1.90 -13.33 3.55
CA ASN A 90 2.57 -14.03 4.64
C ASN A 90 1.90 -13.68 5.98
N MET A 91 1.64 -14.69 6.81
CA MET A 91 0.95 -14.52 8.10
C MET A 91 1.75 -13.62 9.03
N PRO A 92 1.17 -12.51 9.54
CA PRO A 92 1.78 -11.69 10.57
C PRO A 92 1.73 -12.35 11.96
N ALA A 93 2.49 -11.81 12.93
CA ALA A 93 2.57 -12.32 14.31
C ALA A 93 1.34 -11.93 15.16
N GLN A 94 0.13 -12.14 14.63
CA GLN A 94 -1.12 -11.82 15.35
C GLN A 94 -2.34 -12.47 14.68
N ASN A 95 -3.44 -12.57 15.42
CA ASN A 95 -4.75 -12.94 14.87
C ASN A 95 -5.24 -11.87 13.90
N ILE A 96 -5.81 -12.29 12.79
CA ILE A 96 -6.31 -11.38 11.76
C ILE A 96 -7.74 -11.70 11.33
N GLU A 97 -8.43 -10.66 10.88
CA GLU A 97 -9.66 -10.78 10.12
C GLU A 97 -9.38 -10.41 8.66
N THR A 98 -9.77 -11.26 7.74
CA THR A 98 -9.64 -11.04 6.29
C THR A 98 -10.94 -10.52 5.70
N ASN A 99 -10.82 -9.78 4.61
CA ASN A 99 -11.93 -9.24 3.84
C ASN A 99 -11.54 -9.15 2.36
N VAL A 100 -12.51 -9.19 1.46
CA VAL A 100 -12.30 -8.87 0.04
C VAL A 100 -12.91 -7.50 -0.25
N TYR A 101 -12.11 -6.65 -0.82
CA TYR A 101 -12.52 -5.35 -1.33
C TYR A 101 -12.75 -5.43 -2.84
N PHE A 102 -13.93 -4.97 -3.28
CA PHE A 102 -14.26 -4.80 -4.68
C PHE A 102 -14.55 -3.31 -4.92
N GLY A 103 -13.92 -2.70 -5.89
CA GLY A 103 -14.27 -1.32 -6.18
C GLY A 103 -13.25 -0.53 -7.00
N GLU A 104 -13.60 0.71 -7.26
CA GLU A 104 -12.73 1.70 -7.85
C GLU A 104 -11.77 2.25 -6.80
N LYS A 105 -10.59 2.65 -7.26
CA LYS A 105 -9.63 3.36 -6.41
C LYS A 105 -10.18 4.76 -6.10
N ASP A 106 -10.17 5.13 -4.84
CA ASP A 106 -10.49 6.49 -4.42
C ASP A 106 -9.49 7.48 -5.02
N LYS A 107 -10.00 8.57 -5.57
CA LYS A 107 -9.15 9.61 -6.13
C LYS A 107 -8.61 10.52 -5.03
N VAL A 108 -7.30 10.47 -4.84
CA VAL A 108 -6.56 11.37 -3.95
C VAL A 108 -6.16 12.61 -4.73
N THR A 109 -6.41 13.78 -4.16
CA THR A 109 -5.91 15.04 -4.67
C THR A 109 -4.55 15.33 -4.02
N LEU A 110 -3.51 15.40 -4.84
CA LEU A 110 -2.17 15.78 -4.41
C LEU A 110 -1.96 17.28 -4.61
N LYS A 111 -1.27 17.91 -3.68
CA LYS A 111 -0.70 19.28 -3.80
C LYS A 111 0.72 19.23 -3.29
N GLY A 112 1.61 19.92 -3.96
CA GLY A 112 3.00 20.04 -3.55
C GLY A 112 3.47 21.49 -3.68
N THR A 113 4.53 21.82 -2.99
CA THR A 113 5.24 23.10 -3.11
C THR A 113 6.66 22.83 -3.57
N ASP A 114 7.20 23.75 -4.36
CA ASP A 114 8.62 23.73 -4.72
C ASP A 114 9.47 23.82 -3.46
N LYS A 115 10.59 23.14 -3.47
CA LYS A 115 11.49 23.01 -2.32
C LYS A 115 12.89 23.46 -2.70
N GLU A 116 13.45 24.32 -1.89
CA GLU A 116 14.86 24.70 -1.96
C GLU A 116 15.57 24.17 -0.71
N VAL A 117 16.70 23.48 -0.89
CA VAL A 117 17.44 22.85 0.21
C VAL A 117 18.95 23.05 0.00
N ASP A 118 19.66 23.20 1.11
CA ASP A 118 21.10 23.28 1.08
C ASP A 118 21.73 21.93 0.69
N TYR A 119 22.79 22.03 -0.10
CA TYR A 119 23.61 20.86 -0.45
C TYR A 119 24.43 20.41 0.76
N ASP A 120 24.24 19.15 1.15
CA ASP A 120 25.01 18.51 2.24
C ASP A 120 25.50 17.08 1.85
N GLY A 121 25.35 16.71 0.57
CA GLY A 121 25.71 15.38 0.07
C GLY A 121 24.73 14.26 0.46
N ALA A 122 23.64 14.56 1.15
CA ALA A 122 22.61 13.59 1.48
C ALA A 122 21.47 13.59 0.43
N PRO A 123 20.76 12.44 0.25
CA PRO A 123 19.61 12.38 -0.64
C PRO A 123 18.51 13.39 -0.23
N LYS A 124 17.96 14.11 -1.20
CA LYS A 124 16.92 15.12 -0.97
C LYS A 124 15.58 14.66 -1.55
N SER A 125 14.62 14.39 -0.67
CA SER A 125 13.25 14.03 -1.05
C SER A 125 12.33 15.25 -1.05
N VAL A 126 11.29 15.20 -1.89
CA VAL A 126 10.22 16.23 -1.93
C VAL A 126 8.95 15.76 -1.21
N GLU A 127 8.91 14.54 -0.70
CA GLU A 127 7.69 13.93 -0.16
C GLU A 127 7.12 14.66 1.07
N ASP A 128 7.96 15.24 1.90
CA ASP A 128 7.56 16.04 3.08
C ASP A 128 6.79 17.32 2.73
N GLY A 129 6.91 17.80 1.49
CA GLY A 129 6.15 18.94 0.94
C GLY A 129 4.84 18.55 0.27
N ILE A 130 4.47 17.25 0.25
CA ILE A 130 3.29 16.78 -0.45
C ILE A 130 2.10 16.67 0.51
N ARG A 131 0.98 17.27 0.11
CA ARG A 131 -0.30 17.17 0.79
C ARG A 131 -1.24 16.27 -0.03
N ALA A 132 -1.80 15.24 0.62
CA ALA A 132 -2.75 14.31 0.04
C ALA A 132 -4.12 14.46 0.71
N THR A 133 -5.20 14.64 -0.09
CA THR A 133 -6.55 14.82 0.46
C THR A 133 -7.58 13.99 -0.31
N ILE A 134 -8.61 13.49 0.41
CA ILE A 134 -9.82 12.89 -0.16
C ILE A 134 -11.03 13.59 0.45
N GLY A 135 -11.88 14.17 -0.40
CA GLY A 135 -13.09 14.87 0.06
C GLY A 135 -12.81 15.99 1.07
N GLY A 136 -11.60 16.57 1.04
CA GLY A 136 -11.15 17.63 1.97
C GLY A 136 -10.49 17.10 3.24
N GLN A 137 -10.53 15.80 3.52
CA GLN A 137 -9.81 15.18 4.62
C GLN A 137 -8.31 15.04 4.26
N ASP A 138 -7.43 15.46 5.17
CA ASP A 138 -5.98 15.32 5.02
C ASP A 138 -5.54 13.89 5.37
N LEU A 139 -4.83 13.26 4.46
CA LEU A 139 -4.27 11.91 4.59
C LEU A 139 -2.76 11.89 4.33
N SER A 140 -2.10 13.05 4.38
CA SER A 140 -0.68 13.21 4.02
C SER A 140 0.23 12.27 4.80
N GLU A 141 0.02 12.13 6.12
CA GLU A 141 0.80 11.21 6.97
C GLU A 141 0.66 9.75 6.54
N GLN A 142 -0.54 9.34 6.08
CA GLN A 142 -0.79 7.98 5.62
C GLN A 142 0.01 7.62 4.37
N PHE A 143 0.29 8.62 3.52
CA PHE A 143 0.98 8.40 2.25
C PHE A 143 2.47 8.74 2.30
N GLN A 144 2.99 9.27 3.40
CA GLN A 144 4.41 9.60 3.52
C GLN A 144 5.29 8.36 3.32
N GLY A 145 6.31 8.46 2.46
CA GLY A 145 7.17 7.33 2.07
C GLY A 145 6.52 6.35 1.11
N GLN A 146 5.33 6.66 0.56
CA GLN A 146 4.55 5.75 -0.28
C GLN A 146 4.25 6.31 -1.67
N TYR A 147 4.76 7.49 -1.98
CA TYR A 147 4.62 8.08 -3.30
C TYR A 147 5.57 7.42 -4.30
N GLU A 148 5.14 7.36 -5.55
CA GLU A 148 6.03 7.14 -6.68
C GLU A 148 6.56 8.50 -7.12
N VAL A 149 7.85 8.75 -6.95
CA VAL A 149 8.51 10.02 -7.31
C VAL A 149 9.54 9.76 -8.40
N HIS A 150 9.43 10.46 -9.52
CA HIS A 150 10.44 10.46 -10.57
C HIS A 150 11.13 11.83 -10.61
N TYR A 151 12.44 11.83 -10.43
CA TYR A 151 13.29 13.02 -10.45
C TYR A 151 13.95 13.16 -11.81
N GLU A 152 13.75 14.28 -12.48
CA GLU A 152 14.34 14.62 -13.77
C GLU A 152 15.17 15.90 -13.62
N GLY A 153 16.47 15.83 -13.96
CA GLY A 153 17.35 17.01 -13.95
C GLY A 153 16.94 18.01 -15.02
N VAL A 154 16.92 19.31 -14.64
CA VAL A 154 16.59 20.42 -15.55
C VAL A 154 17.67 21.51 -15.46
N ASN A 155 17.62 22.52 -16.33
CA ASN A 155 18.55 23.64 -16.35
C ASN A 155 20.04 23.24 -16.39
N GLY A 156 20.37 22.20 -17.19
CA GLY A 156 21.73 21.68 -17.32
C GLY A 156 22.12 20.60 -16.33
N THR A 157 21.25 20.25 -15.38
CA THR A 157 21.43 19.09 -14.50
C THR A 157 21.11 17.80 -15.27
N VAL A 158 22.02 16.83 -15.26
CA VAL A 158 21.81 15.51 -15.90
C VAL A 158 21.45 14.49 -14.83
N TYR A 159 20.16 14.12 -14.76
CA TYR A 159 19.63 13.13 -13.84
C TYR A 159 18.27 12.60 -14.30
N SER A 160 18.00 11.30 -14.14
CA SER A 160 16.68 10.71 -14.34
C SER A 160 16.60 9.43 -13.52
N SER A 161 15.82 9.44 -12.42
CA SER A 161 15.75 8.33 -11.48
C SER A 161 14.53 8.42 -10.56
N MET A 162 14.13 7.29 -9.99
CA MET A 162 13.20 7.20 -8.85
C MET A 162 13.92 7.42 -7.49
N THR A 163 15.24 7.42 -7.48
CA THR A 163 16.02 7.67 -6.26
C THR A 163 16.17 9.17 -6.03
N PRO A 164 16.01 9.68 -4.80
CA PRO A 164 16.25 11.09 -4.50
C PRO A 164 17.69 11.51 -4.85
N PRO A 165 17.89 12.68 -5.49
CA PRO A 165 19.21 13.16 -5.88
C PRO A 165 20.07 13.52 -4.67
N THR A 166 21.39 13.30 -4.80
CA THR A 166 22.41 13.69 -3.82
C THR A 166 23.27 14.85 -4.28
N ASN A 167 23.26 15.16 -5.58
CA ASN A 167 24.07 16.22 -6.16
C ASN A 167 23.32 17.57 -6.16
N ALA A 168 24.07 18.66 -6.05
CA ALA A 168 23.49 19.98 -6.27
C ALA A 168 22.99 20.10 -7.73
N GLY A 169 21.82 20.67 -7.91
CA GLY A 169 21.19 20.81 -9.23
C GLY A 169 19.76 21.31 -9.11
N THR A 170 19.08 21.42 -10.22
CA THR A 170 17.63 21.68 -10.29
C THR A 170 16.92 20.48 -10.86
N TYR A 171 15.87 20.04 -10.19
CA TYR A 171 15.15 18.82 -10.54
C TYR A 171 13.65 19.09 -10.65
N SER A 172 13.05 18.58 -11.71
CA SER A 172 11.59 18.48 -11.85
C SER A 172 11.16 17.12 -11.28
N CYS A 173 10.32 17.14 -10.27
CA CYS A 173 9.90 15.95 -9.55
C CYS A 173 8.43 15.65 -9.88
N LYS A 174 8.19 14.54 -10.60
CA LYS A 174 6.83 14.07 -10.90
C LYS A 174 6.40 13.06 -9.86
N ILE A 175 5.27 13.34 -9.19
CA ILE A 175 4.79 12.60 -8.02
C ILE A 175 3.38 12.10 -8.25
N LYS A 176 3.13 10.84 -7.93
CA LYS A 176 1.78 10.23 -7.94
C LYS A 176 1.64 9.16 -6.85
N ILE A 177 0.40 8.76 -6.56
CA ILE A 177 0.13 7.49 -5.87
C ILE A 177 0.50 6.36 -6.84
N PRO A 178 1.32 5.35 -6.41
CA PRO A 178 1.71 4.24 -7.29
C PRO A 178 0.51 3.50 -7.86
N ASP A 179 0.58 3.08 -9.12
CA ASP A 179 -0.48 2.31 -9.77
C ASP A 179 -0.71 0.95 -9.11
N SER A 180 0.27 0.45 -8.36
CA SER A 180 0.17 -0.74 -7.51
C SER A 180 -0.73 -0.56 -6.30
N ASN A 181 -0.98 0.69 -5.84
CA ASN A 181 -1.94 0.93 -4.76
C ASN A 181 -3.34 0.50 -5.21
N VAL A 182 -4.01 -0.31 -4.40
CA VAL A 182 -5.30 -0.92 -4.76
C VAL A 182 -6.51 -0.12 -4.33
N TYR A 183 -6.35 0.75 -3.33
CA TYR A 183 -7.43 1.60 -2.81
C TYR A 183 -7.42 2.99 -3.41
N TYR A 184 -6.23 3.52 -3.73
CA TYR A 184 -6.04 4.91 -4.05
C TYR A 184 -5.37 5.11 -5.39
N ARG A 185 -5.73 6.21 -6.05
CA ARG A 185 -5.08 6.72 -7.27
C ARG A 185 -4.98 8.22 -7.19
N SER A 186 -4.03 8.81 -7.91
CA SER A 186 -3.97 10.27 -8.08
C SER A 186 -3.61 10.62 -9.52
N ASP A 187 -3.96 11.82 -9.94
CA ASP A 187 -3.28 12.44 -11.06
C ASP A 187 -1.86 12.82 -10.60
N PRO A 188 -0.85 12.75 -11.48
CA PRO A 188 0.49 13.18 -11.12
C PRO A 188 0.53 14.69 -10.95
N ILE A 189 1.34 15.13 -9.98
CA ILE A 189 1.73 16.54 -9.83
C ILE A 189 3.22 16.69 -10.11
N THR A 190 3.67 17.92 -10.35
CA THR A 190 5.08 18.26 -10.54
C THR A 190 5.46 19.36 -9.58
N VAL A 191 6.59 19.21 -8.90
CA VAL A 191 7.23 20.23 -8.07
C VAL A 191 8.71 20.36 -8.45
N GLN A 192 9.34 21.47 -8.06
CA GLN A 192 10.79 21.66 -8.26
C GLN A 192 11.54 21.36 -6.96
N LEU A 193 12.77 20.85 -7.11
CA LEU A 193 13.76 20.67 -6.06
C LEU A 193 15.09 21.30 -6.49
#